data_ab1926879c6c1ff14c2698c60f73fa13
#
_entry.id   ab1926879c6c1ff14c2698c60f73fa13
#
_cell.length_a   1.000
_cell.length_b   1.000
_cell.length_c   1.000
_cell.angle_alpha   90.00
_cell.angle_beta   90.00
_cell.angle_gamma   90.00
#
_symmetry.space_group_name_H-M   'P 1'
#
loop_
_entity.id
_entity.type
_entity.pdbx_description
1 polymer ?
#
loop_
_entity_poly.entity_id
_entity_poly.type
_entity_poly.pdbx_seq_one_letter_code
_entity_poly.pdbx_strand_id
1 'polypeptide(L)' 'MKTELKRELFQSAINLCTFVNEHQITKENIQSIVENSGVLVLFYWEITV' A
#
# COMPACT_ATOMS: atom_id res chain seq x y z
N MET A 1 -9.91 16.57 -8.57
CA MET A 1 -9.47 15.57 -7.59
C MET A 1 -9.71 14.18 -8.15
N LYS A 2 -8.71 13.32 -8.07
CA LYS A 2 -8.76 12.01 -8.68
C LYS A 2 -8.33 10.95 -7.67
N THR A 3 -9.07 9.86 -7.59
CA THR A 3 -8.76 8.75 -6.68
C THR A 3 -8.43 7.54 -7.51
N GLU A 4 -7.27 6.93 -7.24
CA GLU A 4 -6.81 5.78 -7.98
C GLU A 4 -6.44 4.66 -7.02
N LEU A 5 -6.77 3.43 -7.39
CA LEU A 5 -6.32 2.25 -6.66
C LEU A 5 -4.92 1.89 -7.13
N LYS A 6 -3.97 1.87 -6.21
CA LYS A 6 -2.59 1.54 -6.50
C LYS A 6 -2.21 0.21 -5.89
N ARG A 7 -1.21 -0.42 -6.46
CA ARG A 7 -0.70 -1.70 -5.99
C ARG A 7 0.80 -1.60 -5.85
N GLU A 8 1.32 -2.18 -4.76
CA GLU A 8 2.76 -2.22 -4.53
C GLU A 8 3.14 -3.59 -4.00
N LEU A 9 4.29 -4.09 -4.40
CA LEU A 9 4.79 -5.41 -4.01
C LEU A 9 5.96 -5.28 -3.06
N PHE A 10 5.97 -6.10 -2.01
CA PHE A 10 7.04 -6.10 -1.00
C PHE A 10 7.46 -7.52 -0.70
N GLN A 11 8.74 -7.69 -0.38
CA GLN A 11 9.26 -9.01 -0.02
C GLN A 11 9.33 -9.20 1.49
N SER A 12 9.04 -8.17 2.27
CA SER A 12 9.04 -8.29 3.72
C SER A 12 8.05 -7.29 4.31
N ALA A 13 7.56 -7.63 5.52
CA ALA A 13 6.64 -6.74 6.24
C ALA A 13 7.31 -5.42 6.61
N ILE A 14 8.61 -5.46 6.89
CA ILE A 14 9.35 -4.24 7.24
C ILE A 14 9.32 -3.26 6.06
N ASN A 15 9.55 -3.77 4.85
CA ASN A 15 9.54 -2.92 3.66
C ASN A 15 8.15 -2.32 3.45
N LEU A 16 7.11 -3.11 3.66
CA LEU A 16 5.74 -2.61 3.51
C LEU A 16 5.46 -1.50 4.51
N CYS A 17 5.81 -1.70 5.77
CA CYS A 17 5.57 -0.70 6.81
C CYS A 17 6.36 0.58 6.53
N THR A 18 7.60 0.45 6.07
CA THR A 18 8.42 1.60 5.74
C THR A 18 7.78 2.41 4.62
N PHE A 19 7.30 1.72 3.58
CA PHE A 19 6.65 2.38 2.46
C PHE A 19 5.41 3.16 2.93
N VAL A 20 4.56 2.50 3.71
CA VAL A 20 3.32 3.13 4.19
C VAL A 20 3.62 4.38 5.01
N ASN A 21 4.65 4.30 5.89
CA ASN A 21 4.98 5.43 6.75
C ASN A 21 5.63 6.56 5.96
N GLU A 22 6.50 6.24 5.02
CA GLU A 22 7.19 7.27 4.23
C GLU A 22 6.24 8.01 3.30
N HIS A 23 5.25 7.30 2.77
CA HIS A 23 4.26 7.91 1.88
C HIS A 23 3.05 8.45 2.62
N GLN A 24 3.06 8.32 3.95
CA GLN A 24 1.98 8.83 4.81
C GLN A 24 0.61 8.31 4.37
N ILE A 25 0.57 7.04 4.01
CA ILE A 25 -0.69 6.41 3.63
C ILE A 25 -1.50 6.16 4.90
N THR A 26 -2.70 6.73 4.96
CA THR A 26 -3.53 6.61 6.15
C THR A 26 -4.25 5.27 6.16
N LYS A 27 -4.67 4.87 7.34
CA LYS A 27 -5.39 3.62 7.51
C LYS A 27 -6.62 3.53 6.62
N GLU A 28 -7.32 4.65 6.45
CA GLU A 28 -8.53 4.70 5.64
C GLU A 28 -8.24 4.50 4.16
N ASN A 29 -7.02 4.78 3.73
CA ASN A 29 -6.65 4.66 2.33
C ASN A 29 -6.06 3.30 1.99
N ILE A 30 -5.86 2.44 2.98
CA ILE A 30 -5.39 1.08 2.72
C ILE A 30 -6.61 0.21 2.43
N GLN A 31 -6.65 -0.33 1.21
CA GLN A 31 -7.76 -1.18 0.79
C GLN A 31 -7.58 -2.59 1.32
N SER A 32 -6.42 -3.18 1.10
CA SER A 32 -6.15 -4.53 1.56
C SER A 32 -4.68 -4.84 1.46
N ILE A 33 -4.25 -5.85 2.21
CA ILE A 33 -2.90 -6.39 2.15
C ILE A 33 -3.05 -7.88 1.96
N VAL A 34 -2.45 -8.39 0.89
CA VAL A 34 -2.56 -9.80 0.52
C VAL A 34 -1.17 -10.41 0.49
N GLU A 35 -1.03 -11.60 1.05
CA GLU A 35 0.21 -12.35 0.95
C GLU A 35 0.04 -13.45 -0.09
N ASN A 36 1.04 -13.57 -0.98
CA ASN A 36 1.02 -14.60 -2.01
C ASN A 36 2.43 -15.09 -2.25
N SER A 37 2.71 -16.34 -1.85
CA SER A 37 4.00 -16.99 -2.09
C SER A 37 5.19 -16.17 -1.56
N GLY A 38 5.04 -15.61 -0.36
CA GLY A 38 6.10 -14.84 0.27
C GLY A 38 6.19 -13.39 -0.19
N VAL A 39 5.29 -12.98 -1.06
CA VAL A 39 5.22 -11.59 -1.53
C VAL A 39 4.02 -10.93 -0.89
N LEU A 40 4.23 -9.73 -0.35
CA LEU A 40 3.14 -8.94 0.21
C LEU A 40 2.68 -7.93 -0.82
N VAL A 41 1.39 -7.92 -1.08
CA VAL A 41 0.78 -7.00 -2.04
C VAL A 41 -0.07 -6.01 -1.28
N LEU A 42 0.26 -4.73 -1.41
CA LEU A 42 -0.49 -3.65 -0.78
C LEU A 42 -1.38 -3.00 -1.83
N PHE A 43 -2.69 -2.96 -1.56
CA PHE A 43 -3.63 -2.19 -2.36
C PHE A 43 -4.05 -0.97 -1.57
N TYR A 44 -3.87 0.20 -2.13
CA TYR A 44 -4.18 1.44 -1.43
C TYR A 44 -4.74 2.46 -2.39
N TRP A 45 -5.50 3.41 -1.83
CA TRP A 45 -6.10 4.49 -2.61
C TRP A 45 -5.19 5.70 -2.55
N GLU A 46 -4.92 6.26 -3.72
CA GLU A 46 -4.15 7.50 -3.83
C GLU A 46 -5.06 8.60 -4.34
N ILE A 47 -5.05 9.73 -3.63
CA ILE A 47 -5.84 10.89 -4.01
C ILE A 47 -4.90 11.91 -4.63
N THR A 48 -5.17 12.26 -5.88
CA THR A 48 -4.37 13.23 -6.62
C THR A 48 -5.19 14.49 -6.86
N VAL A 49 -4.60 15.62 -6.57
CA VAL A 49 -5.27 16.91 -6.75
C VAL A 49 -5.02 17.45 -8.15
#